data_7cdc06c84bd30c5c555a9ee60bcdd706
#
_entry.id   7cdc06c84bd30c5c555a9ee60bcdd706
#
_cell.length_a   1.000
_cell.length_b   1.000
_cell.length_c   1.000
_cell.angle_alpha   90.00
_cell.angle_beta   90.00
_cell.angle_gamma   90.00
#
_symmetry.space_group_name_H-M   'P 1'
#
loop_
_entity.id
_entity.type
_entity.pdbx_description
1 polymer ?
#
loop_
_entity_poly.entity_id
_entity_poly.type
_entity_poly.pdbx_seq_one_letter_code
_entity_poly.pdbx_strand_id
1 'polypeptide(L)'
;MNKLRTHKKIAVPTAAFALAAALILSACANPSDSSNGNGGTPETPKYKVKFKAAAPVGKIIAKLDNGTEINNGDTVEKGQTVTFTAEITVASPKYLIAGWLQGGEPIAEAGIERSYSIIITKPVDISVVFEKAQQITIKDDERVETSSIDIPENTVWKVIKSDVSKKLQLKSGYQADDYGIYEWKITDKNGEAITDDRKLAAGDTVYAVTNYTKFNIDAGALKGYTGGKPKGNIILPSDITKIDENAFKACTELTGTLDLSKCVNLTLIGYNAFYKCSGLTGLILPENLTTIDINAFAECENLTGELNLSESLKSVNDYAFNNCKKLNGELSLPQNLETIGKLAFKFCNGITSVKIRSAKLKLIGEQAFVNMKPGIPFTVKTDGVKGMLENSNSNITGTQITVDSSI
;
A
#
# COMPACT_ATOMS: atom_id res chain seq x y z
N MET A 1 -38.83 -6.32 8.95
CA MET A 1 -38.00 -7.08 7.98
C MET A 1 -36.54 -6.62 8.17
N ASN A 2 -35.80 -7.30 9.03
CA ASN A 2 -34.38 -7.01 9.31
C ASN A 2 -33.55 -7.61 8.19
N LYS A 3 -33.02 -6.74 7.30
CA LYS A 3 -31.92 -7.15 6.39
C LYS A 3 -30.62 -7.20 7.21
N LEU A 4 -30.14 -8.40 7.49
CA LEU A 4 -28.77 -8.61 7.93
C LEU A 4 -27.84 -7.98 6.89
N ARG A 5 -27.09 -6.95 7.30
CA ARG A 5 -25.96 -6.42 6.54
C ARG A 5 -24.85 -7.46 6.62
N THR A 6 -24.58 -8.15 5.54
CA THR A 6 -23.38 -8.98 5.40
C THR A 6 -22.17 -8.04 5.28
N HIS A 7 -21.41 -7.90 6.35
CA HIS A 7 -20.12 -7.21 6.34
C HIS A 7 -19.12 -8.03 5.51
N LYS A 8 -18.59 -7.43 4.44
CA LYS A 8 -17.53 -8.05 3.64
C LYS A 8 -16.19 -7.91 4.37
N LYS A 9 -15.55 -9.04 4.65
CA LYS A 9 -14.19 -9.09 5.24
C LYS A 9 -13.15 -8.80 4.16
N ILE A 10 -12.10 -8.08 4.51
CA ILE A 10 -10.92 -7.93 3.65
C ILE A 10 -10.26 -9.29 3.50
N ALA A 11 -10.13 -9.78 2.28
CA ALA A 11 -9.23 -10.89 2.00
C ALA A 11 -7.80 -10.33 2.09
N VAL A 12 -7.08 -10.67 3.14
CA VAL A 12 -5.62 -10.53 3.13
C VAL A 12 -5.14 -11.56 2.11
N PRO A 13 -4.39 -11.19 1.06
CA PRO A 13 -3.80 -12.18 0.20
C PRO A 13 -2.86 -12.99 1.09
N THR A 14 -3.30 -14.16 1.52
CA THR A 14 -2.40 -15.20 1.95
C THR A 14 -1.57 -15.50 0.72
N ALA A 15 -0.30 -15.10 0.72
CA ALA A 15 0.67 -15.70 -0.16
C ALA A 15 0.61 -17.20 0.16
N ALA A 16 -0.23 -17.90 -0.59
CA ALA A 16 -0.24 -19.34 -0.61
C ALA A 16 1.10 -19.73 -1.23
N PHE A 17 2.11 -19.93 -0.39
CA PHE A 17 3.20 -20.78 -0.74
C PHE A 17 2.63 -22.20 -0.83
N ALA A 18 2.01 -22.47 -1.97
CA ALA A 18 1.84 -23.83 -2.44
C ALA A 18 3.25 -24.35 -2.72
N LEU A 19 3.87 -24.91 -1.69
CA LEU A 19 5.03 -25.76 -1.86
C LEU A 19 4.51 -27.01 -2.58
N ALA A 20 4.54 -26.97 -3.91
CA ALA A 20 4.41 -28.16 -4.72
C ALA A 20 5.62 -29.04 -4.40
N ALA A 21 5.42 -30.00 -3.52
CA ALA A 21 6.34 -31.10 -3.34
C ALA A 21 6.33 -31.93 -4.63
N ALA A 22 7.17 -31.54 -5.59
CA ALA A 22 7.52 -32.41 -6.71
C ALA A 22 8.31 -33.59 -6.15
N LEU A 23 7.65 -34.74 -6.03
CA LEU A 23 8.31 -36.02 -5.87
C LEU A 23 9.14 -36.29 -7.14
N ILE A 24 10.44 -36.04 -7.06
CA ILE A 24 11.38 -36.65 -8.02
C ILE A 24 11.80 -37.98 -7.41
N LEU A 25 11.11 -39.02 -7.83
CA LEU A 25 11.62 -40.40 -7.74
C LEU A 25 12.70 -40.57 -8.81
N SER A 26 13.96 -40.38 -8.41
CA SER A 26 15.09 -40.89 -9.22
C SER A 26 15.52 -42.23 -8.64
N ALA A 27 15.10 -43.27 -9.31
CA ALA A 27 15.62 -44.59 -9.10
C ALA A 27 17.01 -44.68 -9.73
N CYS A 28 18.05 -44.79 -8.92
CA CYS A 28 19.32 -45.35 -9.34
C CYS A 28 19.44 -46.74 -8.75
N ALA A 29 19.21 -47.75 -9.59
CA ALA A 29 19.59 -49.13 -9.29
C ALA A 29 21.10 -49.28 -9.47
N ASN A 30 21.78 -49.86 -8.49
CA ASN A 30 23.06 -50.55 -8.66
C ASN A 30 22.92 -51.96 -8.12
N PRO A 31 23.35 -52.97 -8.86
CA PRO A 31 23.19 -54.37 -8.48
C PRO A 31 24.40 -54.90 -7.73
N SER A 32 24.09 -55.93 -6.94
CA SER A 32 24.99 -56.88 -6.26
C SER A 32 25.40 -56.51 -4.84
N ASP A 33 24.65 -57.04 -3.85
CA ASP A 33 25.25 -58.08 -2.98
C ASP A 33 24.14 -58.99 -2.40
N SER A 34 24.34 -60.26 -2.56
CA SER A 34 23.50 -61.30 -2.03
C SER A 34 23.91 -61.65 -0.61
N SER A 35 23.00 -61.51 0.34
CA SER A 35 22.89 -62.50 1.45
C SER A 35 21.69 -62.23 2.36
N ASN A 36 20.82 -63.21 2.43
CA ASN A 36 19.96 -63.67 3.50
C ASN A 36 19.03 -62.74 4.29
N GLY A 37 17.73 -62.90 4.00
CA GLY A 37 16.73 -63.35 4.99
C GLY A 37 16.28 -62.37 6.05
N ASN A 38 15.25 -61.64 5.82
CA ASN A 38 14.00 -61.55 6.57
C ASN A 38 13.13 -60.39 6.00
N GLY A 39 12.03 -60.74 5.37
CA GLY A 39 11.14 -59.75 4.79
C GLY A 39 10.34 -58.97 5.88
N GLY A 40 11.00 -58.07 6.58
CA GLY A 40 10.33 -57.03 7.31
C GLY A 40 10.23 -55.79 6.44
N THR A 41 9.03 -55.32 6.14
CA THR A 41 8.83 -53.96 5.60
C THR A 41 9.59 -52.99 6.51
N PRO A 42 10.40 -52.05 5.95
CA PRO A 42 11.12 -51.09 6.79
C PRO A 42 10.10 -50.29 7.63
N GLU A 43 10.20 -50.40 8.97
CA GLU A 43 9.32 -49.70 9.87
C GLU A 43 9.48 -48.18 9.65
N THR A 44 8.37 -47.48 9.45
CA THR A 44 8.36 -46.02 9.34
C THR A 44 8.93 -45.42 10.61
N PRO A 45 9.93 -44.53 10.52
CA PRO A 45 10.50 -43.91 11.72
C PRO A 45 9.45 -43.23 12.56
N LYS A 46 9.51 -43.37 13.88
CA LYS A 46 8.60 -42.71 14.83
C LYS A 46 9.34 -41.65 15.63
N TYR A 47 8.69 -40.52 15.84
CA TYR A 47 9.25 -39.39 16.56
C TYR A 47 8.41 -39.00 17.77
N LYS A 48 9.08 -38.63 18.86
CA LYS A 48 8.44 -38.24 20.11
C LYS A 48 7.79 -36.85 19.94
N VAL A 49 6.53 -36.73 20.37
CA VAL A 49 5.74 -35.50 20.38
C VAL A 49 5.50 -35.06 21.79
N LYS A 50 6.09 -33.94 22.22
CA LYS A 50 5.86 -33.31 23.50
C LYS A 50 5.03 -32.06 23.33
N PHE A 51 4.16 -31.79 24.30
CA PHE A 51 3.39 -30.56 24.32
C PHE A 51 2.92 -30.18 25.72
N LYS A 52 2.82 -28.90 26.00
CA LYS A 52 2.35 -28.37 27.29
C LYS A 52 1.75 -26.97 27.15
N ALA A 53 0.80 -26.63 27.99
CA ALA A 53 0.38 -25.25 28.20
C ALA A 53 1.40 -24.56 29.14
N ALA A 54 1.79 -23.32 28.80
CA ALA A 54 2.81 -22.60 29.58
C ALA A 54 2.28 -22.03 30.92
N ALA A 55 0.96 -22.01 31.13
CA ALA A 55 0.33 -21.52 32.34
C ALA A 55 -0.87 -22.39 32.73
N PRO A 56 -1.28 -22.43 34.03
CA PRO A 56 -2.38 -23.29 34.49
C PRO A 56 -3.78 -22.82 34.07
N VAL A 57 -3.87 -21.87 33.14
CA VAL A 57 -5.11 -21.26 32.63
C VAL A 57 -5.71 -22.01 31.45
N GLY A 58 -5.00 -23.00 30.93
CA GLY A 58 -5.46 -23.76 29.75
C GLY A 58 -4.74 -25.10 29.59
N LYS A 59 -5.16 -25.85 28.59
CA LYS A 59 -4.57 -27.13 28.18
C LYS A 59 -4.39 -27.23 26.68
N ILE A 60 -3.59 -28.18 26.20
CA ILE A 60 -3.46 -28.57 24.81
C ILE A 60 -4.08 -29.96 24.62
N ILE A 61 -4.86 -30.12 23.59
CA ILE A 61 -5.32 -31.40 23.06
C ILE A 61 -4.59 -31.61 21.73
N ALA A 62 -3.99 -32.78 21.52
CA ALA A 62 -3.29 -33.12 20.29
C ALA A 62 -3.95 -34.31 19.59
N LYS A 63 -4.20 -34.19 18.27
CA LYS A 63 -4.86 -35.24 17.48
C LYS A 63 -4.15 -35.46 16.14
N LEU A 64 -4.16 -36.69 15.69
CA LEU A 64 -3.80 -37.07 14.33
C LEU A 64 -4.93 -36.69 13.35
N ASP A 65 -4.65 -36.67 12.06
CA ASP A 65 -5.64 -36.37 10.99
C ASP A 65 -6.84 -37.33 11.00
N ASN A 66 -6.63 -38.56 11.46
CA ASN A 66 -7.71 -39.55 11.63
C ASN A 66 -8.56 -39.32 12.89
N GLY A 67 -8.30 -38.25 13.64
CA GLY A 67 -9.03 -37.92 14.87
C GLY A 67 -8.51 -38.61 16.15
N THR A 68 -7.52 -39.50 16.05
CA THR A 68 -6.92 -40.18 17.20
C THR A 68 -6.21 -39.17 18.08
N GLU A 69 -6.59 -39.11 19.36
CA GLU A 69 -5.94 -38.26 20.37
C GLU A 69 -4.61 -38.90 20.79
N ILE A 70 -3.58 -38.11 20.95
CA ILE A 70 -2.27 -38.53 21.44
C ILE A 70 -1.95 -37.84 22.76
N ASN A 71 -1.22 -38.54 23.61
CA ASN A 71 -0.78 -38.02 24.91
C ASN A 71 0.59 -37.33 24.78
N ASN A 72 0.86 -36.41 25.71
CA ASN A 72 2.16 -35.77 25.79
C ASN A 72 3.29 -36.80 25.98
N GLY A 73 4.18 -36.86 25.01
CA GLY A 73 5.31 -37.80 25.02
C GLY A 73 5.10 -39.06 24.19
N ASP A 74 3.94 -39.26 23.59
CA ASP A 74 3.70 -40.33 22.62
C ASP A 74 4.59 -40.22 21.38
N THR A 75 4.75 -41.33 20.68
CA THR A 75 5.49 -41.35 19.39
C THR A 75 4.55 -41.41 18.24
N VAL A 76 4.85 -40.61 17.20
CA VAL A 76 4.07 -40.47 15.96
C VAL A 76 4.94 -40.83 14.77
N GLU A 77 4.40 -41.52 13.79
CA GLU A 77 5.12 -41.91 12.56
C GLU A 77 5.52 -40.69 11.74
N LYS A 78 6.68 -40.76 11.11
CA LYS A 78 7.17 -39.75 10.18
C LYS A 78 6.14 -39.53 9.05
N GLY A 79 5.83 -38.27 8.77
CA GLY A 79 4.90 -37.85 7.73
C GLY A 79 3.46 -37.67 8.20
N GLN A 80 3.09 -38.14 9.40
CA GLN A 80 1.76 -37.85 9.95
C GLN A 80 1.65 -36.39 10.40
N THR A 81 0.46 -35.82 10.26
CA THR A 81 0.13 -34.48 10.77
C THR A 81 -0.43 -34.59 12.17
N VAL A 82 0.05 -33.73 13.06
CA VAL A 82 -0.53 -33.55 14.39
C VAL A 82 -1.10 -32.14 14.50
N THR A 83 -2.37 -32.06 14.88
CA THR A 83 -3.06 -30.80 15.19
C THR A 83 -3.14 -30.62 16.70
N PHE A 84 -2.53 -29.54 17.20
CA PHE A 84 -2.59 -29.09 18.58
C PHE A 84 -3.71 -28.07 18.72
N THR A 85 -4.62 -28.26 19.65
CA THR A 85 -5.72 -27.33 19.96
C THR A 85 -5.57 -26.83 21.40
N ALA A 86 -5.52 -25.50 21.55
CA ALA A 86 -5.46 -24.86 22.86
C ALA A 86 -6.88 -24.61 23.40
N GLU A 87 -7.11 -24.99 24.65
CA GLU A 87 -8.35 -24.71 25.38
C GLU A 87 -8.07 -23.89 26.62
N ILE A 88 -8.75 -22.74 26.74
CA ILE A 88 -8.70 -21.90 27.95
C ILE A 88 -9.71 -22.47 28.94
N THR A 89 -9.26 -22.80 30.14
CA THR A 89 -10.07 -23.44 31.19
C THR A 89 -10.53 -22.48 32.28
N VAL A 90 -10.01 -21.24 32.29
CA VAL A 90 -10.33 -20.19 33.27
C VAL A 90 -11.19 -19.12 32.60
N ALA A 91 -12.38 -18.83 33.16
CA ALA A 91 -13.34 -17.87 32.58
C ALA A 91 -13.03 -16.41 32.94
N SER A 92 -12.41 -16.14 34.10
CA SER A 92 -12.13 -14.77 34.56
C SER A 92 -10.82 -14.76 35.35
N PRO A 93 -9.91 -13.80 35.11
CA PRO A 93 -9.96 -12.79 34.05
C PRO A 93 -9.94 -13.44 32.65
N LYS A 94 -10.36 -12.72 31.63
CA LYS A 94 -10.30 -13.20 30.25
C LYS A 94 -8.84 -13.40 29.81
N TYR A 95 -8.54 -14.57 29.27
CA TYR A 95 -7.26 -14.91 28.69
C TYR A 95 -7.40 -15.12 27.18
N LEU A 96 -6.30 -14.93 26.46
CA LEU A 96 -6.16 -15.20 25.04
C LEU A 96 -4.89 -16.00 24.79
N ILE A 97 -4.82 -16.66 23.65
CA ILE A 97 -3.59 -17.29 23.18
C ILE A 97 -2.64 -16.16 22.75
N ALA A 98 -1.46 -16.11 23.35
CA ALA A 98 -0.43 -15.14 23.03
C ALA A 98 0.56 -15.65 21.98
N GLY A 99 0.58 -16.95 21.72
CA GLY A 99 1.39 -17.58 20.69
C GLY A 99 1.68 -19.04 20.97
N TRP A 100 2.25 -19.67 19.96
CA TRP A 100 2.74 -21.04 20.02
C TRP A 100 4.27 -21.04 19.93
N LEU A 101 4.91 -21.96 20.65
CA LEU A 101 6.36 -22.11 20.70
C LEU A 101 6.75 -23.53 20.29
N GLN A 102 7.90 -23.67 19.61
CA GLN A 102 8.55 -24.96 19.37
C GLN A 102 9.94 -24.96 19.98
N GLY A 103 10.18 -25.83 20.94
CA GLY A 103 11.44 -25.86 21.69
C GLY A 103 11.75 -24.57 22.45
N GLY A 104 10.73 -23.77 22.77
CA GLY A 104 10.85 -22.46 23.43
C GLY A 104 10.86 -21.26 22.49
N GLU A 105 11.04 -21.46 21.18
CA GLU A 105 11.08 -20.38 20.18
C GLU A 105 9.70 -20.14 19.55
N PRO A 106 9.32 -18.88 19.28
CA PRO A 106 8.02 -18.53 18.69
C PRO A 106 7.81 -19.14 17.29
N ILE A 107 6.60 -19.67 17.06
CA ILE A 107 6.13 -20.13 15.76
C ILE A 107 5.30 -19.00 15.13
N ALA A 108 5.92 -18.19 14.26
CA ALA A 108 5.29 -16.99 13.72
C ALA A 108 4.02 -17.29 12.89
N GLU A 109 4.01 -18.38 12.13
CA GLU A 109 2.87 -18.78 11.30
C GLU A 109 1.67 -19.30 12.11
N ALA A 110 1.89 -19.71 13.35
CA ALA A 110 0.80 -20.14 14.23
C ALA A 110 0.02 -18.96 14.85
N GLY A 111 0.64 -17.78 14.93
CA GLY A 111 0.01 -16.57 15.46
C GLY A 111 -0.64 -16.79 16.83
N ILE A 112 -1.83 -16.23 17.00
CA ILE A 112 -2.70 -16.39 18.18
C ILE A 112 -3.90 -17.31 17.90
N GLU A 113 -3.82 -18.12 16.86
CA GLU A 113 -4.89 -19.05 16.50
C GLU A 113 -5.09 -20.14 17.55
N ARG A 114 -6.31 -20.65 17.64
CA ARG A 114 -6.67 -21.68 18.61
C ARG A 114 -6.01 -23.02 18.33
N SER A 115 -5.66 -23.28 17.08
CA SER A 115 -5.07 -24.55 16.65
C SER A 115 -3.84 -24.31 15.78
N TYR A 116 -2.86 -25.21 15.94
CA TYR A 116 -1.66 -25.27 15.12
C TYR A 116 -1.41 -26.71 14.66
N SER A 117 -1.14 -26.90 13.37
CA SER A 117 -0.88 -28.22 12.78
C SER A 117 0.54 -28.30 12.22
N ILE A 118 1.21 -29.44 12.43
CA ILE A 118 2.57 -29.69 11.92
C ILE A 118 2.70 -31.13 11.41
N ILE A 119 3.41 -31.31 10.29
CA ILE A 119 3.82 -32.62 9.79
C ILE A 119 5.04 -33.08 10.59
N ILE A 120 4.99 -34.27 11.16
CA ILE A 120 6.05 -34.82 12.00
C ILE A 120 7.19 -35.40 11.14
N THR A 121 8.31 -34.68 11.11
CA THR A 121 9.54 -35.09 10.40
C THR A 121 10.73 -35.32 11.33
N LYS A 122 10.61 -34.86 12.56
CA LYS A 122 11.59 -34.94 13.67
C LYS A 122 10.87 -34.85 15.01
N PRO A 123 11.55 -35.11 16.13
CA PRO A 123 10.94 -34.85 17.45
C PRO A 123 10.49 -33.40 17.60
N VAL A 124 9.34 -33.19 18.23
CA VAL A 124 8.77 -31.84 18.44
C VAL A 124 8.46 -31.63 19.93
N ASP A 125 8.56 -30.37 20.35
CA ASP A 125 8.17 -29.91 21.68
C ASP A 125 7.37 -28.61 21.51
N ILE A 126 6.05 -28.73 21.59
CA ILE A 126 5.11 -27.63 21.33
C ILE A 126 4.59 -27.09 22.67
N SER A 127 4.59 -25.76 22.81
CA SER A 127 3.91 -25.13 23.93
C SER A 127 3.05 -23.96 23.47
N VAL A 128 1.99 -23.68 24.23
CA VAL A 128 1.12 -22.53 24.02
C VAL A 128 1.22 -21.58 25.20
N VAL A 129 1.31 -20.29 24.88
CA VAL A 129 1.35 -19.22 25.88
C VAL A 129 -0.02 -18.56 25.93
N PHE A 130 -0.53 -18.35 27.15
CA PHE A 130 -1.76 -17.61 27.41
C PHE A 130 -1.42 -16.33 28.16
N GLU A 131 -1.99 -15.21 27.72
CA GLU A 131 -1.86 -13.90 28.36
C GLU A 131 -3.24 -13.31 28.63
N LYS A 132 -3.35 -12.40 29.58
CA LYS A 132 -4.58 -11.66 29.82
C LYS A 132 -4.97 -10.87 28.57
N ALA A 133 -6.27 -10.75 28.37
CA ALA A 133 -6.78 -9.93 27.27
C ALA A 133 -6.67 -8.45 27.61
N GLN A 134 -6.20 -7.67 26.64
CA GLN A 134 -6.28 -6.20 26.64
C GLN A 134 -6.91 -5.72 25.35
N GLN A 135 -7.56 -4.55 25.39
CA GLN A 135 -8.26 -4.00 24.24
C GLN A 135 -7.43 -2.95 23.53
N ILE A 136 -7.34 -3.03 22.21
CA ILE A 136 -6.82 -1.97 21.34
C ILE A 136 -7.91 -1.52 20.37
N THR A 137 -7.76 -0.31 19.83
CA THR A 137 -8.65 0.24 18.79
C THR A 137 -7.94 0.16 17.45
N ILE A 138 -8.67 -0.35 16.44
CA ILE A 138 -8.25 -0.28 15.04
C ILE A 138 -9.02 0.87 14.42
N LYS A 139 -8.27 1.84 13.90
CA LYS A 139 -8.83 2.92 13.08
C LYS A 139 -8.27 2.83 11.68
N ASP A 140 -8.86 3.61 10.80
CA ASP A 140 -8.35 3.69 9.48
C ASP A 140 -8.06 5.10 9.06
N ASP A 141 -7.57 5.11 7.81
CA ASP A 141 -7.81 6.18 6.88
C ASP A 141 -9.30 6.13 6.43
N GLU A 142 -9.62 6.39 5.20
CA GLU A 142 -10.98 6.56 4.69
C GLU A 142 -11.77 5.25 4.45
N ARG A 143 -11.13 4.07 4.50
CA ARG A 143 -11.64 2.83 3.89
C ARG A 143 -12.06 1.73 4.86
N VAL A 144 -11.58 1.77 6.10
CA VAL A 144 -11.81 0.72 7.11
C VAL A 144 -12.79 1.20 8.19
N GLU A 145 -13.67 0.33 8.65
CA GLU A 145 -14.53 0.62 9.80
C GLU A 145 -13.71 0.63 11.09
N THR A 146 -13.94 1.65 11.94
CA THR A 146 -13.32 1.67 13.28
C THR A 146 -13.83 0.50 14.10
N SER A 147 -12.95 -0.25 14.71
CA SER A 147 -13.28 -1.39 15.55
C SER A 147 -12.34 -1.49 16.74
N SER A 148 -12.79 -2.21 17.77
CA SER A 148 -11.95 -2.56 18.92
C SER A 148 -11.79 -4.06 18.96
N ILE A 149 -10.60 -4.52 19.28
CA ILE A 149 -10.29 -5.94 19.42
C ILE A 149 -9.56 -6.20 20.71
N ASP A 150 -9.75 -7.41 21.25
CA ASP A 150 -8.96 -7.91 22.34
C ASP A 150 -7.71 -8.60 21.80
N ILE A 151 -6.56 -8.26 22.36
CA ILE A 151 -5.26 -8.87 22.05
C ILE A 151 -4.64 -9.36 23.35
N PRO A 152 -3.72 -10.36 23.32
CA PRO A 152 -2.98 -10.78 24.49
C PRO A 152 -2.04 -9.66 24.98
N GLU A 153 -1.96 -9.46 26.30
CA GLU A 153 -0.95 -8.59 26.91
C GLU A 153 0.47 -9.07 26.52
N ASN A 154 1.44 -8.16 26.53
CA ASN A 154 2.87 -8.45 26.34
C ASN A 154 3.24 -9.11 25.00
N THR A 155 2.30 -9.30 24.10
CA THR A 155 2.56 -9.91 22.79
C THR A 155 3.11 -8.87 21.81
N VAL A 156 4.16 -9.24 21.06
CA VAL A 156 4.76 -8.37 20.05
C VAL A 156 3.91 -8.32 18.79
N TRP A 157 3.96 -7.19 18.08
CA TRP A 157 3.16 -6.93 16.88
C TRP A 157 3.30 -8.02 15.81
N LYS A 158 4.51 -8.52 15.59
CA LYS A 158 4.78 -9.59 14.63
C LYS A 158 3.87 -10.81 14.79
N VAL A 159 3.56 -11.18 16.03
CA VAL A 159 2.73 -12.37 16.35
C VAL A 159 1.26 -12.13 16.06
N ILE A 160 0.74 -10.94 16.38
CA ILE A 160 -0.70 -10.63 16.28
C ILE A 160 -1.10 -9.92 14.99
N LYS A 161 -0.15 -9.39 14.22
CA LYS A 161 -0.38 -8.59 13.01
C LYS A 161 -1.34 -9.25 12.02
N SER A 162 -1.13 -10.54 11.75
CA SER A 162 -1.98 -11.30 10.83
C SER A 162 -3.42 -11.39 11.33
N ASP A 163 -3.61 -11.64 12.62
CA ASP A 163 -4.93 -11.82 13.22
C ASP A 163 -5.68 -10.50 13.37
N VAL A 164 -4.96 -9.41 13.68
CA VAL A 164 -5.51 -8.05 13.64
C VAL A 164 -5.96 -7.72 12.21
N SER A 165 -5.16 -8.07 11.20
CA SER A 165 -5.49 -7.84 9.79
C SER A 165 -6.75 -8.58 9.34
N LYS A 166 -6.99 -9.80 9.84
CA LYS A 166 -8.21 -10.59 9.55
C LYS A 166 -9.49 -9.96 10.12
N LYS A 167 -9.38 -9.06 11.09
CA LYS A 167 -10.52 -8.37 11.71
C LYS A 167 -10.93 -7.10 11.01
N LEU A 168 -10.16 -6.62 10.03
CA LEU A 168 -10.49 -5.42 9.28
C LEU A 168 -11.74 -5.61 8.43
N GLN A 169 -12.56 -4.56 8.39
CA GLN A 169 -13.76 -4.49 7.57
C GLN A 169 -13.72 -3.21 6.74
N LEU A 170 -13.88 -3.34 5.42
CA LEU A 170 -13.97 -2.19 4.53
C LEU A 170 -15.34 -1.53 4.64
N LYS A 171 -15.34 -0.20 4.61
CA LYS A 171 -16.54 0.62 4.49
C LYS A 171 -17.30 0.31 3.19
N SER A 172 -18.59 0.58 3.18
CA SER A 172 -19.42 0.43 1.99
C SER A 172 -18.82 1.23 0.82
N GLY A 173 -18.76 0.61 -0.35
CA GLY A 173 -18.24 1.23 -1.58
C GLY A 173 -16.81 0.80 -1.97
N TYR A 174 -16.08 0.14 -1.08
CA TYR A 174 -14.77 -0.43 -1.40
C TYR A 174 -14.88 -1.95 -1.64
N GLN A 175 -14.17 -2.45 -2.66
CA GLN A 175 -14.11 -3.88 -2.97
C GLN A 175 -12.90 -4.49 -2.27
N ALA A 176 -13.12 -5.58 -1.52
CA ALA A 176 -12.06 -6.23 -0.74
C ALA A 176 -10.88 -6.73 -1.60
N ASP A 177 -11.15 -7.11 -2.86
CA ASP A 177 -10.11 -7.62 -3.77
C ASP A 177 -9.24 -6.51 -4.37
N ASP A 178 -9.69 -5.24 -4.32
CA ASP A 178 -9.00 -4.10 -4.91
C ASP A 178 -8.05 -3.39 -3.94
N TYR A 179 -8.24 -3.60 -2.63
CA TYR A 179 -7.49 -2.89 -1.59
C TYR A 179 -6.81 -3.85 -0.62
N GLY A 180 -5.59 -3.51 -0.22
CA GLY A 180 -4.79 -4.23 0.76
C GLY A 180 -4.19 -3.31 1.81
N ILE A 181 -3.67 -3.90 2.87
CA ILE A 181 -2.94 -3.16 3.89
C ILE A 181 -1.57 -2.81 3.31
N TYR A 182 -1.28 -1.53 3.24
CA TYR A 182 0.02 -1.01 2.83
C TYR A 182 0.97 -0.91 4.02
N GLU A 183 0.48 -0.34 5.12
CA GLU A 183 1.28 -0.09 6.32
C GLU A 183 0.39 -0.08 7.57
N TRP A 184 0.98 -0.39 8.72
CA TRP A 184 0.39 -0.18 10.03
C TRP A 184 1.12 0.93 10.77
N LYS A 185 0.36 1.85 11.37
CA LYS A 185 0.89 2.98 12.15
C LYS A 185 0.29 3.00 13.54
N ILE A 186 0.99 3.64 14.47
CA ILE A 186 0.52 3.84 15.85
C ILE A 186 0.12 5.30 16.06
N THR A 187 -0.86 5.52 16.93
CA THR A 187 -1.42 6.81 17.35
C THR A 187 -2.29 7.52 16.32
N ASP A 188 -1.84 7.68 15.09
CA ASP A 188 -2.61 8.27 13.98
C ASP A 188 -2.04 7.85 12.61
N LYS A 189 -2.72 8.21 11.51
CA LYS A 189 -2.31 7.83 10.15
C LYS A 189 -0.95 8.41 9.69
N ASN A 190 -0.47 9.47 10.35
CA ASN A 190 0.81 10.10 10.10
C ASN A 190 1.88 9.64 11.10
N GLY A 191 1.49 8.81 12.08
CA GLY A 191 2.35 8.28 13.11
C GLY A 191 3.44 7.35 12.59
N GLU A 192 4.25 6.85 13.49
CA GLU A 192 5.33 5.93 13.16
C GLU A 192 4.78 4.56 12.71
N ALA A 193 5.47 3.93 11.77
CA ALA A 193 5.21 2.54 11.39
C ALA A 193 5.41 1.61 12.60
N ILE A 194 4.54 0.62 12.75
CA ILE A 194 4.66 -0.33 13.86
C ILE A 194 5.73 -1.37 13.50
N THR A 195 6.80 -1.39 14.29
CA THR A 195 7.86 -2.40 14.12
C THR A 195 7.41 -3.77 14.63
N ASP A 196 8.00 -4.84 14.11
CA ASP A 196 7.62 -6.23 14.42
C ASP A 196 7.79 -6.59 15.91
N ASP A 197 8.73 -5.97 16.60
CA ASP A 197 9.02 -6.18 18.04
C ASP A 197 8.20 -5.29 18.98
N ARG A 198 7.39 -4.36 18.43
CA ARG A 198 6.54 -3.47 19.22
C ARG A 198 5.51 -4.25 20.01
N LYS A 199 5.45 -4.03 21.32
CA LYS A 199 4.35 -4.42 22.18
C LYS A 199 3.32 -3.31 22.25
N LEU A 200 2.05 -3.67 22.05
CA LEU A 200 0.93 -2.73 22.19
C LEU A 200 0.41 -2.77 23.62
N ALA A 201 -0.04 -1.62 24.12
CA ALA A 201 -0.64 -1.47 25.45
C ALA A 201 -2.18 -1.36 25.36
N ALA A 202 -2.84 -1.54 26.49
CA ALA A 202 -4.28 -1.32 26.59
C ALA A 202 -4.64 0.13 26.23
N GLY A 203 -5.61 0.27 25.33
CA GLY A 203 -6.05 1.59 24.84
C GLY A 203 -5.26 2.12 23.65
N ASP A 204 -4.17 1.45 23.21
CA ASP A 204 -3.47 1.83 22.00
C ASP A 204 -4.41 1.85 20.80
N THR A 205 -4.15 2.79 19.90
CA THR A 205 -4.84 2.89 18.62
C THR A 205 -3.86 2.55 17.50
N VAL A 206 -4.20 1.59 16.67
CA VAL A 206 -3.44 1.23 15.47
C VAL A 206 -4.21 1.66 14.22
N TYR A 207 -3.49 2.22 13.27
CA TYR A 207 -4.04 2.67 12.00
C TYR A 207 -3.64 1.72 10.87
N ALA A 208 -4.64 1.17 10.19
CA ALA A 208 -4.46 0.44 8.95
C ALA A 208 -4.39 1.42 7.78
N VAL A 209 -3.21 1.72 7.28
CA VAL A 209 -3.07 2.45 6.01
C VAL A 209 -3.32 1.45 4.89
N THR A 210 -4.44 1.61 4.20
CA THR A 210 -4.80 0.74 3.08
C THR A 210 -4.46 1.40 1.74
N ASN A 211 -4.15 0.62 0.72
CA ASN A 211 -3.87 1.12 -0.60
C ASN A 211 -4.53 0.27 -1.67
N TYR A 212 -4.76 0.88 -2.84
CA TYR A 212 -5.18 0.18 -4.03
C TYR A 212 -4.06 -0.74 -4.53
N THR A 213 -4.38 -1.99 -4.89
CA THR A 213 -3.39 -3.03 -5.23
C THR A 213 -3.41 -3.48 -6.68
N LYS A 214 -4.42 -3.09 -7.47
CA LYS A 214 -4.65 -3.57 -8.83
C LYS A 214 -4.04 -2.67 -9.90
N PHE A 215 -2.84 -2.14 -9.68
CA PHE A 215 -2.12 -1.37 -10.70
C PHE A 215 -1.68 -2.28 -11.86
N ASN A 216 -1.84 -1.77 -13.08
CA ASN A 216 -1.34 -2.41 -14.30
C ASN A 216 0.00 -1.77 -14.69
N ILE A 217 1.11 -2.47 -14.47
CA ILE A 217 2.47 -1.99 -14.74
C ILE A 217 3.15 -2.95 -15.71
N ASP A 218 3.77 -2.39 -16.75
CA ASP A 218 4.53 -3.13 -17.74
C ASP A 218 5.83 -2.38 -18.06
N ALA A 219 6.97 -3.05 -17.85
CA ALA A 219 8.32 -2.47 -18.05
C ALA A 219 8.52 -1.09 -17.40
N GLY A 220 8.00 -0.91 -16.17
CA GLY A 220 8.06 0.36 -15.44
C GLY A 220 7.03 1.42 -15.88
N ALA A 221 6.21 1.12 -16.89
CA ALA A 221 5.13 1.99 -17.31
C ALA A 221 3.83 1.65 -16.54
N LEU A 222 3.30 2.60 -15.80
CA LEU A 222 1.99 2.49 -15.16
C LEU A 222 0.90 2.75 -16.18
N LYS A 223 0.25 1.69 -16.67
CA LYS A 223 -0.80 1.74 -17.72
C LYS A 223 -2.21 1.96 -17.16
N GLY A 224 -2.34 2.03 -15.85
CA GLY A 224 -3.62 2.18 -15.15
C GLY A 224 -3.89 1.06 -14.16
N TYR A 225 -5.06 0.47 -14.23
CA TYR A 225 -5.53 -0.54 -13.25
C TYR A 225 -6.33 -1.66 -13.93
N THR A 226 -6.39 -2.83 -13.29
CA THR A 226 -7.11 -4.03 -13.76
C THR A 226 -8.38 -4.33 -12.97
N GLY A 227 -8.54 -3.74 -11.79
CA GLY A 227 -9.73 -3.84 -10.95
C GLY A 227 -10.77 -2.75 -11.21
N GLY A 228 -11.61 -2.49 -10.23
CA GLY A 228 -12.51 -1.32 -10.22
C GLY A 228 -11.73 -0.01 -10.22
N LYS A 229 -12.37 1.10 -10.62
CA LYS A 229 -11.73 2.43 -10.54
C LYS A 229 -11.23 2.68 -9.12
N PRO A 230 -9.95 3.09 -8.95
CA PRO A 230 -9.41 3.39 -7.62
C PRO A 230 -10.15 4.58 -6.99
N LYS A 231 -10.35 4.50 -5.67
CA LYS A 231 -11.06 5.50 -4.87
C LYS A 231 -10.22 5.88 -3.66
N GLY A 232 -10.46 7.08 -3.13
CA GLY A 232 -9.73 7.61 -1.99
C GLY A 232 -8.28 7.94 -2.35
N ASN A 233 -7.43 8.10 -1.33
CA ASN A 233 -6.02 8.37 -1.54
C ASN A 233 -5.30 7.11 -2.05
N ILE A 234 -4.43 7.23 -3.05
CA ILE A 234 -3.61 6.13 -3.59
C ILE A 234 -2.13 6.44 -3.45
N ILE A 235 -1.34 5.39 -3.24
CA ILE A 235 0.13 5.44 -3.24
C ILE A 235 0.59 4.65 -4.46
N LEU A 236 1.24 5.34 -5.40
CA LEU A 236 1.76 4.68 -6.60
C LEU A 236 3.08 3.95 -6.30
N PRO A 237 3.36 2.83 -6.99
CA PRO A 237 4.63 2.12 -6.87
C PRO A 237 5.81 3.06 -7.20
N SER A 238 6.86 2.99 -6.38
CA SER A 238 8.00 3.93 -6.47
C SER A 238 8.96 3.67 -7.62
N ASP A 239 8.89 2.49 -8.23
CA ASP A 239 9.76 2.02 -9.31
C ASP A 239 9.25 2.38 -10.73
N ILE A 240 8.10 3.04 -10.84
CA ILE A 240 7.58 3.46 -12.13
C ILE A 240 8.44 4.53 -12.78
N THR A 241 8.60 4.43 -14.11
CA THR A 241 9.37 5.37 -14.93
C THR A 241 8.49 6.32 -15.74
N LYS A 242 7.26 5.92 -15.99
CA LYS A 242 6.22 6.74 -16.63
C LYS A 242 4.83 6.35 -16.17
N ILE A 243 3.92 7.32 -16.25
CA ILE A 243 2.47 7.10 -16.15
C ILE A 243 1.94 7.22 -17.57
N ASP A 244 1.37 6.14 -18.12
CA ASP A 244 0.94 6.07 -19.50
C ASP A 244 -0.33 6.89 -19.77
N GLU A 245 -0.69 6.97 -21.03
CA GLU A 245 -1.89 7.70 -21.47
C GLU A 245 -3.16 7.11 -20.84
N ASN A 246 -4.05 8.00 -20.44
CA ASN A 246 -5.36 7.67 -19.84
C ASN A 246 -5.31 6.80 -18.57
N ALA A 247 -4.15 6.61 -17.92
CA ALA A 247 -3.95 5.65 -16.81
C ALA A 247 -5.00 5.79 -15.68
N PHE A 248 -5.36 7.02 -15.29
CA PHE A 248 -6.39 7.31 -14.28
C PHE A 248 -7.47 8.27 -14.81
N LYS A 249 -7.67 8.34 -16.12
CA LYS A 249 -8.67 9.21 -16.72
C LYS A 249 -10.06 9.04 -16.09
N ALA A 250 -10.63 10.16 -15.64
CA ALA A 250 -11.95 10.22 -15.02
C ALA A 250 -12.11 9.34 -13.76
N CYS A 251 -11.04 9.17 -13.00
CA CYS A 251 -11.11 8.60 -11.65
C CYS A 251 -11.53 9.70 -10.66
N THR A 252 -12.79 10.10 -10.72
CA THR A 252 -13.35 11.24 -9.95
C THR A 252 -13.40 11.00 -8.45
N GLU A 253 -13.34 9.72 -8.03
CA GLU A 253 -13.36 9.33 -6.62
C GLU A 253 -11.94 9.17 -6.03
N LEU A 254 -10.86 9.46 -6.80
CA LEU A 254 -9.54 9.67 -6.21
C LEU A 254 -9.57 10.95 -5.38
N THR A 255 -9.13 10.87 -4.12
CA THR A 255 -9.14 12.01 -3.18
C THR A 255 -7.78 12.20 -2.53
N GLY A 256 -7.64 13.29 -1.78
CA GLY A 256 -6.40 13.60 -1.07
C GLY A 256 -5.28 14.08 -1.98
N THR A 257 -4.04 13.96 -1.49
CA THR A 257 -2.84 14.37 -2.21
C THR A 257 -2.28 13.22 -3.04
N LEU A 258 -2.15 13.40 -4.34
CA LEU A 258 -1.36 12.52 -5.19
C LEU A 258 0.12 12.83 -4.95
N ASP A 259 0.77 12.03 -4.12
CA ASP A 259 2.19 12.16 -3.78
C ASP A 259 3.03 11.24 -4.67
N LEU A 260 3.77 11.85 -5.61
CA LEU A 260 4.70 11.17 -6.52
C LEU A 260 6.17 11.35 -6.09
N SER A 261 6.45 11.96 -4.94
CA SER A 261 7.83 12.25 -4.49
C SER A 261 8.72 11.01 -4.36
N LYS A 262 8.11 9.84 -4.09
CA LYS A 262 8.81 8.55 -4.01
C LYS A 262 9.08 7.90 -5.37
N CYS A 263 8.44 8.37 -6.43
CA CYS A 263 8.62 7.84 -7.79
C CYS A 263 9.85 8.50 -8.44
N VAL A 264 11.03 8.27 -7.87
CA VAL A 264 12.27 8.98 -8.25
C VAL A 264 12.71 8.75 -9.70
N ASN A 265 12.25 7.67 -10.33
CA ASN A 265 12.54 7.35 -11.73
C ASN A 265 11.46 7.86 -12.71
N LEU A 266 10.40 8.52 -12.21
CA LEU A 266 9.29 8.99 -13.02
C LEU A 266 9.70 10.24 -13.83
N THR A 267 9.70 10.11 -15.15
CA THR A 267 10.11 11.18 -16.08
C THR A 267 8.95 11.74 -16.92
N LEU A 268 7.87 10.99 -17.07
CA LEU A 268 6.72 11.35 -17.91
C LEU A 268 5.39 11.08 -17.22
N ILE A 269 4.51 12.07 -17.19
CA ILE A 269 3.08 11.91 -16.92
C ILE A 269 2.36 12.12 -18.26
N GLY A 270 1.76 11.05 -18.78
CA GLY A 270 1.28 10.93 -20.15
C GLY A 270 -0.05 11.63 -20.43
N TYR A 271 -0.47 11.56 -21.70
CA TYR A 271 -1.70 12.15 -22.23
C TYR A 271 -2.93 11.73 -21.41
N ASN A 272 -3.72 12.71 -20.93
CA ASN A 272 -4.92 12.47 -20.09
C ASN A 272 -4.68 11.63 -18.84
N ALA A 273 -3.47 11.44 -18.35
CA ALA A 273 -3.17 10.48 -17.27
C ALA A 273 -4.07 10.64 -16.05
N PHE A 274 -4.35 11.88 -15.63
CA PHE A 274 -5.28 12.22 -14.54
C PHE A 274 -6.40 13.16 -15.00
N TYR A 275 -6.74 13.16 -16.29
CA TYR A 275 -7.82 13.99 -16.82
C TYR A 275 -9.13 13.74 -16.07
N LYS A 276 -9.77 14.80 -15.56
CA LYS A 276 -11.01 14.74 -14.76
C LYS A 276 -10.90 13.96 -13.44
N CYS A 277 -9.72 13.91 -12.83
CA CYS A 277 -9.60 13.43 -11.45
C CYS A 277 -10.02 14.53 -10.47
N SER A 278 -11.30 14.92 -10.52
CA SER A 278 -11.83 16.07 -9.79
C SER A 278 -11.86 15.91 -8.27
N GLY A 279 -11.66 14.71 -7.74
CA GLY A 279 -11.56 14.47 -6.28
C GLY A 279 -10.18 14.74 -5.69
N LEU A 280 -9.12 14.83 -6.51
CA LEU A 280 -7.77 15.15 -6.03
C LEU A 280 -7.71 16.56 -5.45
N THR A 281 -7.08 16.69 -4.27
CA THR A 281 -6.97 17.98 -3.55
C THR A 281 -5.54 18.50 -3.45
N GLY A 282 -4.52 17.65 -3.66
CA GLY A 282 -3.11 18.01 -3.64
C GLY A 282 -2.29 17.26 -4.68
N LEU A 283 -1.13 17.82 -5.06
CA LEU A 283 -0.21 17.22 -6.02
C LEU A 283 1.22 17.51 -5.58
N ILE A 284 2.01 16.44 -5.43
CA ILE A 284 3.46 16.53 -5.18
C ILE A 284 4.15 15.79 -6.33
N LEU A 285 4.94 16.51 -7.11
CA LEU A 285 5.65 15.98 -8.27
C LEU A 285 7.07 15.51 -7.90
N PRO A 286 7.62 14.49 -8.61
CA PRO A 286 8.97 14.00 -8.36
C PRO A 286 10.04 14.92 -8.99
N GLU A 287 11.25 14.93 -8.44
CA GLU A 287 12.33 15.84 -8.89
C GLU A 287 12.84 15.57 -10.32
N ASN A 288 12.74 14.34 -10.80
CA ASN A 288 13.25 13.95 -12.12
C ASN A 288 12.21 14.03 -13.25
N LEU A 289 11.02 14.56 -12.97
CA LEU A 289 9.97 14.71 -13.97
C LEU A 289 10.40 15.69 -15.09
N THR A 290 10.37 15.23 -16.32
CA THR A 290 10.76 16.04 -17.50
C THR A 290 9.59 16.50 -18.32
N THR A 291 8.48 15.77 -18.30
CA THR A 291 7.33 16.06 -19.17
C THR A 291 6.00 15.83 -18.44
N ILE A 292 5.15 16.84 -18.52
CA ILE A 292 3.72 16.76 -18.20
C ILE A 292 2.98 16.91 -19.52
N ASP A 293 2.36 15.82 -19.99
CA ASP A 293 1.82 15.74 -21.34
C ASP A 293 0.41 16.36 -21.47
N ILE A 294 -0.13 16.34 -22.67
CA ILE A 294 -1.40 16.99 -23.02
C ILE A 294 -2.53 16.51 -22.08
N ASN A 295 -3.28 17.45 -21.52
CA ASN A 295 -4.39 17.23 -20.60
C ASN A 295 -4.04 16.41 -19.34
N ALA A 296 -2.78 16.22 -18.98
CA ALA A 296 -2.38 15.30 -17.91
C ALA A 296 -3.16 15.50 -16.59
N PHE A 297 -3.42 16.74 -16.20
CA PHE A 297 -4.21 17.11 -15.00
C PHE A 297 -5.39 18.04 -15.36
N ALA A 298 -5.81 18.11 -16.62
CA ALA A 298 -6.93 18.97 -16.99
C ALA A 298 -8.22 18.54 -16.25
N GLU A 299 -9.05 19.52 -15.85
CA GLU A 299 -10.29 19.31 -15.11
C GLU A 299 -10.10 18.70 -13.69
N CYS A 300 -8.89 18.76 -13.12
CA CYS A 300 -8.66 18.47 -11.72
C CYS A 300 -9.05 19.68 -10.85
N GLU A 301 -10.34 20.00 -10.84
CA GLU A 301 -10.89 21.27 -10.34
C GLU A 301 -10.64 21.54 -8.87
N ASN A 302 -10.42 20.49 -8.06
CA ASN A 302 -10.21 20.58 -6.61
C ASN A 302 -8.74 20.58 -6.20
N LEU A 303 -7.77 20.50 -7.12
CA LEU A 303 -6.36 20.65 -6.77
C LEU A 303 -6.14 22.04 -6.14
N THR A 304 -5.56 22.04 -4.94
CA THR A 304 -5.25 23.25 -4.14
C THR A 304 -3.75 23.32 -3.83
N GLY A 305 -3.31 24.45 -3.30
CA GLY A 305 -1.91 24.68 -2.93
C GLY A 305 -1.08 25.17 -4.11
N GLU A 306 0.17 25.46 -3.81
CA GLU A 306 1.16 25.87 -4.82
C GLU A 306 1.57 24.67 -5.68
N LEU A 307 1.71 24.92 -6.98
CA LEU A 307 2.19 23.92 -7.92
C LEU A 307 3.72 23.97 -7.98
N ASN A 308 4.39 23.09 -7.23
CA ASN A 308 5.83 22.97 -7.22
C ASN A 308 6.30 22.12 -8.40
N LEU A 309 6.84 22.76 -9.42
CA LEU A 309 7.37 22.11 -10.62
C LEU A 309 8.85 21.78 -10.47
N SER A 310 9.25 20.56 -10.86
CA SER A 310 10.63 20.10 -10.83
C SER A 310 11.56 20.96 -11.70
N GLU A 311 12.78 21.21 -11.26
CA GLU A 311 13.80 21.87 -12.07
C GLU A 311 14.24 21.04 -13.30
N SER A 312 13.98 19.75 -13.31
CA SER A 312 14.20 18.87 -14.47
C SER A 312 13.16 19.02 -15.57
N LEU A 313 12.05 19.72 -15.28
CA LEU A 313 10.91 19.81 -16.20
C LEU A 313 11.28 20.62 -17.46
N LYS A 314 11.04 20.01 -18.63
CA LYS A 314 11.27 20.61 -19.96
C LYS A 314 9.98 21.01 -20.66
N SER A 315 8.90 20.29 -20.41
CA SER A 315 7.64 20.53 -21.12
C SER A 315 6.44 20.44 -20.20
N VAL A 316 5.59 21.45 -20.27
CA VAL A 316 4.20 21.44 -19.83
C VAL A 316 3.36 21.59 -21.09
N ASN A 317 2.75 20.50 -21.57
CA ASN A 317 2.11 20.46 -22.89
C ASN A 317 0.69 21.05 -22.84
N ASP A 318 -0.01 20.97 -23.98
CA ASP A 318 -1.31 21.62 -24.18
C ASP A 318 -2.34 21.20 -23.14
N TYR A 319 -3.05 22.15 -22.56
CA TYR A 319 -4.10 21.93 -21.56
C TYR A 319 -3.66 21.24 -20.27
N ALA A 320 -2.38 21.03 -20.00
CA ALA A 320 -1.88 20.16 -18.92
C ALA A 320 -2.54 20.40 -17.56
N PHE A 321 -2.79 21.66 -17.18
CA PHE A 321 -3.50 22.07 -15.96
C PHE A 321 -4.76 22.91 -16.26
N ASN A 322 -5.34 22.77 -17.47
CA ASN A 322 -6.55 23.48 -17.81
C ASN A 322 -7.66 23.18 -16.79
N ASN A 323 -8.33 24.24 -16.30
CA ASN A 323 -9.44 24.14 -15.37
C ASN A 323 -9.08 23.57 -13.98
N CYS A 324 -7.81 23.73 -13.56
CA CYS A 324 -7.39 23.51 -12.18
C CYS A 324 -7.68 24.76 -11.32
N LYS A 325 -8.98 25.05 -11.11
CA LYS A 325 -9.51 26.33 -10.60
C LYS A 325 -9.00 26.72 -9.23
N LYS A 326 -8.66 25.75 -8.37
CA LYS A 326 -8.29 25.97 -6.97
C LYS A 326 -6.78 25.96 -6.72
N LEU A 327 -5.94 25.67 -7.74
CA LEU A 327 -4.50 25.93 -7.62
C LEU A 327 -4.27 27.38 -7.24
N ASN A 328 -3.43 27.62 -6.24
CA ASN A 328 -3.23 28.95 -5.67
C ASN A 328 -1.75 29.24 -5.40
N GLY A 329 -1.44 30.46 -4.96
CA GLY A 329 -0.07 30.89 -4.72
C GLY A 329 0.65 31.33 -5.98
N GLU A 330 1.98 31.36 -5.95
CA GLU A 330 2.85 31.67 -7.08
C GLU A 330 3.01 30.45 -7.99
N LEU A 331 2.87 30.61 -9.28
CA LEU A 331 3.27 29.61 -10.27
C LEU A 331 4.70 29.88 -10.72
N SER A 332 5.68 29.17 -10.14
CA SER A 332 7.08 29.27 -10.49
C SER A 332 7.47 28.23 -11.53
N LEU A 333 7.69 28.68 -12.79
CA LEU A 333 8.09 27.83 -13.90
C LEU A 333 9.62 27.69 -13.94
N PRO A 334 10.16 26.45 -14.00
CA PRO A 334 11.57 26.16 -13.73
C PRO A 334 12.54 26.62 -14.83
N GLN A 335 13.83 26.70 -14.47
CA GLN A 335 14.89 27.24 -15.37
C GLN A 335 15.15 26.39 -16.62
N ASN A 336 14.82 25.10 -16.59
CA ASN A 336 15.05 24.21 -17.72
C ASN A 336 13.81 24.04 -18.63
N LEU A 337 12.72 24.77 -18.37
CA LEU A 337 11.51 24.66 -19.16
C LEU A 337 11.74 25.19 -20.59
N GLU A 338 11.39 24.37 -21.58
CA GLU A 338 11.52 24.70 -23.01
C GLU A 338 10.18 24.98 -23.65
N THR A 339 9.09 24.39 -23.15
CA THR A 339 7.78 24.51 -23.77
C THR A 339 6.69 24.71 -22.70
N ILE A 340 5.82 25.69 -22.96
CA ILE A 340 4.52 25.87 -22.33
C ILE A 340 3.48 25.72 -23.42
N GLY A 341 2.63 24.71 -23.34
CA GLY A 341 1.65 24.39 -24.37
C GLY A 341 0.45 25.34 -24.41
N LYS A 342 -0.36 25.20 -25.47
CA LYS A 342 -1.62 25.92 -25.65
C LYS A 342 -2.56 25.66 -24.48
N LEU A 343 -3.14 26.74 -23.91
CA LEU A 343 -4.16 26.66 -22.85
C LEU A 343 -3.69 25.88 -21.58
N ALA A 344 -2.37 25.74 -21.37
CA ALA A 344 -1.78 24.89 -20.34
C ALA A 344 -2.28 25.22 -18.93
N PHE A 345 -2.49 26.49 -18.60
CA PHE A 345 -2.96 26.98 -17.30
C PHE A 345 -4.27 27.78 -17.39
N LYS A 346 -5.07 27.52 -18.45
CA LYS A 346 -6.36 28.17 -18.61
C LYS A 346 -7.27 27.89 -17.41
N PHE A 347 -7.96 28.94 -16.91
CA PHE A 347 -8.86 28.88 -15.75
C PHE A 347 -8.19 28.47 -14.41
N CYS A 348 -6.88 28.62 -14.26
CA CYS A 348 -6.22 28.48 -12.96
C CYS A 348 -6.42 29.76 -12.12
N ASN A 349 -7.66 29.99 -11.65
CA ASN A 349 -8.09 31.28 -11.12
C ASN A 349 -7.53 31.61 -9.72
N GLY A 350 -7.01 30.62 -8.99
CA GLY A 350 -6.42 30.82 -7.67
C GLY A 350 -4.96 31.29 -7.70
N ILE A 351 -4.27 31.19 -8.85
CA ILE A 351 -2.87 31.61 -9.00
C ILE A 351 -2.81 33.14 -8.85
N THR A 352 -1.86 33.63 -8.04
CA THR A 352 -1.73 35.04 -7.67
C THR A 352 -0.61 35.77 -8.41
N SER A 353 0.41 35.01 -8.89
CA SER A 353 1.53 35.52 -9.68
C SER A 353 2.14 34.41 -10.53
N VAL A 354 2.79 34.75 -11.61
CA VAL A 354 3.53 33.82 -12.48
C VAL A 354 4.97 34.27 -12.61
N LYS A 355 5.91 33.35 -12.34
CA LYS A 355 7.34 33.57 -12.47
C LYS A 355 7.93 32.59 -13.50
N ILE A 356 8.45 33.10 -14.62
CA ILE A 356 9.06 32.28 -15.67
C ILE A 356 10.58 32.43 -15.59
N ARG A 357 11.23 31.45 -14.95
CA ARG A 357 12.67 31.47 -14.69
C ARG A 357 13.53 30.97 -15.87
N SER A 358 12.92 30.41 -16.90
CA SER A 358 13.64 29.84 -18.03
C SER A 358 14.04 30.90 -19.06
N ALA A 359 15.35 30.93 -19.38
CA ALA A 359 15.86 31.59 -20.60
C ALA A 359 15.91 30.62 -21.80
N LYS A 360 15.64 29.34 -21.60
CA LYS A 360 15.66 28.28 -22.62
C LYS A 360 14.32 28.10 -23.34
N LEU A 361 13.32 28.88 -22.95
CA LEU A 361 11.97 28.74 -23.44
C LEU A 361 11.93 29.00 -24.96
N LYS A 362 11.35 28.07 -25.71
CA LYS A 362 11.21 28.08 -27.16
C LYS A 362 9.80 28.38 -27.60
N LEU A 363 8.82 28.06 -26.76
CA LEU A 363 7.40 28.19 -27.08
C LEU A 363 6.58 28.53 -25.83
N ILE A 364 5.74 29.56 -25.96
CA ILE A 364 4.55 29.75 -25.14
C ILE A 364 3.35 29.60 -26.10
N GLY A 365 2.57 28.56 -25.89
CA GLY A 365 1.40 28.25 -26.73
C GLY A 365 0.28 29.28 -26.60
N GLU A 366 -0.60 29.29 -27.57
CA GLU A 366 -1.73 30.21 -27.64
C GLU A 366 -2.58 30.13 -26.38
N GLN A 367 -2.84 31.30 -25.77
CA GLN A 367 -3.69 31.43 -24.59
C GLN A 367 -3.29 30.55 -23.38
N ALA A 368 -1.98 30.29 -23.22
CA ALA A 368 -1.47 29.43 -22.17
C ALA A 368 -1.97 29.82 -20.76
N PHE A 369 -2.16 31.11 -20.49
CA PHE A 369 -2.60 31.69 -19.22
C PHE A 369 -3.94 32.41 -19.28
N VAL A 370 -4.77 32.09 -20.26
CA VAL A 370 -6.06 32.79 -20.46
C VAL A 370 -7.06 32.46 -19.35
N ASN A 371 -7.90 33.43 -19.02
CA ASN A 371 -8.94 33.30 -18.00
C ASN A 371 -8.39 32.92 -16.62
N MET A 372 -7.18 33.34 -16.30
CA MET A 372 -6.68 33.44 -14.91
C MET A 372 -7.26 34.70 -14.25
N LYS A 373 -7.00 34.89 -12.96
CA LYS A 373 -7.44 36.12 -12.25
C LYS A 373 -6.89 37.35 -12.98
N PRO A 374 -7.74 38.35 -13.29
CA PRO A 374 -7.28 39.57 -13.97
C PRO A 374 -6.22 40.34 -13.16
N GLY A 375 -5.21 40.86 -13.86
CA GLY A 375 -4.22 41.78 -13.27
C GLY A 375 -3.11 41.11 -12.46
N ILE A 376 -2.96 39.77 -12.51
CA ILE A 376 -1.85 39.10 -11.84
C ILE A 376 -0.50 39.51 -12.44
N PRO A 377 0.55 39.69 -11.63
CA PRO A 377 1.88 40.02 -12.14
C PRO A 377 2.57 38.81 -12.79
N PHE A 378 3.33 39.08 -13.84
CA PHE A 378 4.25 38.15 -14.45
C PHE A 378 5.67 38.63 -14.27
N THR A 379 6.58 37.78 -13.80
CA THR A 379 8.02 38.04 -13.78
C THR A 379 8.70 37.06 -14.72
N VAL A 380 9.46 37.57 -15.70
CA VAL A 380 10.11 36.74 -16.72
C VAL A 380 11.60 36.98 -16.77
N LYS A 381 12.38 35.95 -17.14
CA LYS A 381 13.84 35.98 -17.15
C LYS A 381 14.44 36.93 -18.20
N THR A 382 13.83 37.05 -19.37
CA THR A 382 14.36 37.80 -20.52
C THR A 382 13.27 38.53 -21.31
N ASP A 383 13.68 39.57 -22.08
CA ASP A 383 12.78 40.26 -23.02
C ASP A 383 12.24 39.33 -24.11
N GLY A 384 13.02 38.32 -24.53
CA GLY A 384 12.55 37.31 -25.46
C GLY A 384 11.34 36.53 -24.91
N VAL A 385 11.38 36.13 -23.65
CA VAL A 385 10.26 35.45 -22.97
C VAL A 385 9.08 36.41 -22.81
N LYS A 386 9.31 37.70 -22.51
CA LYS A 386 8.28 38.71 -22.45
C LYS A 386 7.54 38.79 -23.78
N GLY A 387 8.27 38.93 -24.90
CA GLY A 387 7.69 38.99 -26.23
C GLY A 387 6.88 37.74 -26.60
N MET A 388 7.35 36.53 -26.24
CA MET A 388 6.57 35.30 -26.43
C MET A 388 5.25 35.31 -25.65
N LEU A 389 5.29 35.81 -24.41
CA LEU A 389 4.10 35.88 -23.54
C LEU A 389 3.06 36.85 -24.08
N GLU A 390 3.48 38.05 -24.50
CA GLU A 390 2.61 39.07 -25.10
C GLU A 390 1.97 38.59 -26.41
N ASN A 391 2.73 37.89 -27.24
CA ASN A 391 2.25 37.39 -28.53
C ASN A 391 1.26 36.23 -28.39
N SER A 392 1.41 35.39 -27.34
CA SER A 392 0.59 34.19 -27.16
C SER A 392 -0.67 34.43 -26.31
N ASN A 393 -0.72 35.51 -25.52
CA ASN A 393 -1.78 35.76 -24.53
C ASN A 393 -2.31 37.20 -24.64
N SER A 394 -3.34 37.40 -25.44
CA SER A 394 -3.92 38.72 -25.72
C SER A 394 -4.50 39.47 -24.49
N ASN A 395 -4.74 38.76 -23.40
CA ASN A 395 -5.25 39.31 -22.13
C ASN A 395 -4.14 39.71 -21.14
N ILE A 396 -2.86 39.53 -21.50
CA ILE A 396 -1.71 39.94 -20.70
C ILE A 396 -1.02 41.11 -21.42
N THR A 397 -0.92 42.23 -20.71
CA THR A 397 -0.31 43.45 -21.26
C THR A 397 1.08 43.70 -20.70
N GLY A 398 1.90 44.47 -21.43
CA GLY A 398 3.28 44.78 -21.01
C GLY A 398 3.40 45.43 -19.64
N THR A 399 2.35 46.11 -19.15
CA THR A 399 2.30 46.68 -17.79
C THR A 399 2.22 45.65 -16.65
N GLN A 400 1.82 44.43 -16.97
CA GLN A 400 1.75 43.31 -16.01
C GLN A 400 3.03 42.48 -16.01
N ILE A 401 3.98 42.74 -16.92
CA ILE A 401 5.17 41.90 -17.11
C ILE A 401 6.42 42.67 -16.67
N THR A 402 7.11 42.09 -15.68
CA THR A 402 8.43 42.59 -15.25
C THR A 402 9.51 41.63 -15.78
N VAL A 403 10.58 42.21 -16.37
CA VAL A 403 11.77 41.46 -16.76
C VAL A 403 12.77 41.54 -15.60
N ASP A 404 13.17 40.40 -15.09
CA ASP A 404 14.15 40.28 -13.98
C ASP A 404 15.16 39.19 -14.32
N SER A 405 16.35 39.59 -14.72
CA SER A 405 17.43 38.66 -15.10
C SER A 405 18.04 37.91 -13.93
N SER A 406 17.70 38.28 -12.71
CA SER A 406 18.23 37.62 -11.49
C SER A 406 17.47 36.34 -11.09
N ILE A 407 16.26 36.13 -11.59
CA ILE A 407 15.40 34.99 -11.23
C ILE A 407 15.80 33.67 -11.88
#